data_f614a6edaa81fffccb766cafbe7b3517
#
_entry.id   f614a6edaa81fffccb766cafbe7b3517
#
_cell.length_a   1.000
_cell.length_b   1.000
_cell.length_c   1.000
_cell.angle_alpha   90.00
_cell.angle_beta   90.00
_cell.angle_gamma   90.00
#
_symmetry.space_group_name_H-M   'P 1'
#
loop_
_entity.id
_entity.type
_entity.pdbx_description
1 polymer ?
#
loop_
_entity_poly.entity_id
_entity_poly.type
_entity_poly.pdbx_seq_one_letter_code
_entity_poly.pdbx_strand_id
1 'polypeptide(L)'
;AVLHHIPDVELSLREVLRVLKPGGRFVFAGEPTTVGNLYARALADLTWKATVQAMKLPGLESWRRPQEELDENSRAAALEWVVDLHTFDPADLEKMAANAGAVAVRTASEEFTAAMLGWPVRTFESTVPPGKLGWGWAKFAFNGWKALSWVDENVWRHVVPKGWYYNVMITGIKPS
;
A
#
# COMPACT_ATOMS: atom_id res chain seq x y z
N ALA A 1 -0.15 -6.10 -6.44
CA ALA A 1 0.74 -4.98 -6.66
C ALA A 1 1.99 -5.46 -7.39
N VAL A 2 2.28 -4.95 -8.56
CA VAL A 2 3.41 -5.38 -9.40
C VAL A 2 3.95 -4.23 -10.24
N LEU A 3 3.08 -3.35 -10.76
CA LEU A 3 3.48 -2.32 -11.72
C LEU A 3 4.50 -1.34 -11.15
N HIS A 4 4.43 -1.05 -9.86
CA HIS A 4 5.34 -0.11 -9.20
C HIS A 4 6.80 -0.62 -9.11
N HIS A 5 7.03 -1.92 -9.33
CA HIS A 5 8.37 -2.51 -9.39
C HIS A 5 8.93 -2.61 -10.82
N ILE A 6 8.13 -2.30 -11.84
CA ILE A 6 8.53 -2.50 -13.24
C ILE A 6 9.01 -1.17 -13.84
N PRO A 7 10.25 -1.10 -14.38
CA PRO A 7 10.80 0.16 -14.90
C PRO A 7 9.97 0.81 -16.00
N ASP A 8 9.43 0.02 -16.94
CA ASP A 8 8.59 0.51 -18.04
C ASP A 8 7.17 -0.04 -17.92
N VAL A 9 6.30 0.75 -17.28
CA VAL A 9 4.90 0.40 -17.02
C VAL A 9 4.10 0.28 -18.32
N GLU A 10 4.30 1.18 -19.29
CA GLU A 10 3.57 1.12 -20.56
C GLU A 10 3.94 -0.10 -21.39
N LEU A 11 5.22 -0.45 -21.44
CA LEU A 11 5.67 -1.68 -22.12
C LEU A 11 5.06 -2.91 -21.44
N SER A 12 5.02 -2.94 -20.11
CA SER A 12 4.41 -4.02 -19.34
C SER A 12 2.92 -4.18 -19.67
N LEU A 13 2.18 -3.07 -19.74
CA LEU A 13 0.77 -3.06 -20.12
C LEU A 13 0.57 -3.54 -21.56
N ARG A 14 1.44 -3.16 -22.50
CA ARG A 14 1.41 -3.66 -23.88
C ARG A 14 1.63 -5.17 -23.95
N GLU A 15 2.58 -5.69 -23.18
CA GLU A 15 2.86 -7.14 -23.12
C GLU A 15 1.69 -7.92 -22.51
N VAL A 16 1.05 -7.38 -21.47
CA VAL A 16 -0.17 -7.96 -20.90
C VAL A 16 -1.29 -8.00 -21.96
N LEU A 17 -1.50 -6.90 -22.66
CA LEU A 17 -2.49 -6.87 -23.75
C LEU A 17 -2.12 -7.83 -24.88
N ARG A 18 -0.83 -7.99 -25.22
CA ARG A 18 -0.38 -8.92 -26.27
C ARG A 18 -0.80 -10.34 -25.97
N VAL A 19 -0.66 -10.80 -24.71
CA VAL A 19 -0.95 -12.20 -24.32
C VAL A 19 -2.43 -12.46 -24.04
N LEU A 20 -3.22 -11.44 -23.79
CA LEU A 20 -4.67 -11.58 -23.62
C LEU A 20 -5.35 -11.98 -24.94
N LYS A 21 -6.44 -12.72 -24.86
CA LYS A 21 -7.34 -12.93 -26.00
C LYS A 21 -8.05 -11.62 -26.36
N PRO A 22 -8.46 -11.41 -27.61
CA PRO A 22 -9.37 -10.31 -27.96
C PRO A 22 -10.57 -10.26 -27.03
N GLY A 23 -10.96 -9.08 -26.55
CA GLY A 23 -11.98 -8.91 -25.50
C GLY A 23 -11.55 -9.32 -24.08
N GLY A 24 -10.35 -9.84 -23.89
CA GLY A 24 -9.82 -10.23 -22.58
C GLY A 24 -9.60 -9.01 -21.67
N ARG A 25 -9.81 -9.21 -20.37
CA ARG A 25 -9.67 -8.17 -19.35
C ARG A 25 -8.42 -8.39 -18.50
N PHE A 26 -7.72 -7.30 -18.16
CA PHE A 26 -6.71 -7.32 -17.10
C PHE A 26 -7.20 -6.54 -15.86
N VAL A 27 -6.61 -6.87 -14.71
CA VAL A 27 -6.76 -6.14 -13.45
C VAL A 27 -5.40 -6.09 -12.77
N PHE A 28 -4.95 -4.90 -12.39
CA PHE A 28 -3.86 -4.70 -11.44
C PHE A 28 -4.42 -4.02 -10.21
N ALA A 29 -4.10 -4.53 -9.03
CA ALA A 29 -4.62 -4.03 -7.76
C ALA A 29 -3.50 -3.83 -6.75
N GLY A 30 -3.71 -2.89 -5.82
CA GLY A 30 -2.77 -2.61 -4.74
C GLY A 30 -1.56 -1.78 -5.20
N GLU A 31 -1.67 -1.01 -6.27
CA GLU A 31 -0.60 -0.11 -6.71
C GLU A 31 -0.62 1.17 -5.85
N PRO A 32 0.54 1.62 -5.33
CA PRO A 32 0.57 2.77 -4.43
C PRO A 32 0.27 4.08 -5.19
N THR A 33 -0.61 4.91 -4.62
CA THR A 33 -0.80 6.27 -5.13
C THR A 33 0.29 7.21 -4.60
N THR A 34 0.55 8.31 -5.30
CA THR A 34 1.59 9.26 -4.91
C THR A 34 1.29 9.91 -3.55
N VAL A 35 0.07 10.40 -3.34
CA VAL A 35 -0.32 11.04 -2.08
C VAL A 35 -0.47 10.01 -0.97
N GLY A 36 -1.07 8.85 -1.27
CA GLY A 36 -1.23 7.75 -0.33
C GLY A 36 0.10 7.26 0.21
N ASN A 37 1.07 7.04 -0.67
CA ASN A 37 2.42 6.63 -0.28
C ASN A 37 3.14 7.68 0.58
N LEU A 38 2.94 8.97 0.29
CA LEU A 38 3.56 10.04 1.07
C LEU A 38 3.12 10.02 2.55
N TYR A 39 1.81 10.00 2.82
CA TYR A 39 1.33 9.97 4.20
C TYR A 39 1.59 8.61 4.88
N ALA A 40 1.52 7.50 4.15
CA ALA A 40 1.81 6.18 4.67
C ALA A 40 3.26 6.09 5.19
N ARG A 41 4.23 6.58 4.40
CA ARG A 41 5.64 6.68 4.82
C ARG A 41 5.83 7.59 6.02
N ALA A 42 5.18 8.75 6.03
CA ALA A 42 5.27 9.69 7.16
C ALA A 42 4.72 9.08 8.46
N LEU A 43 3.59 8.39 8.40
CA LEU A 43 2.98 7.69 9.54
C LEU A 43 3.85 6.51 10.00
N ALA A 44 4.40 5.73 9.08
CA ALA A 44 5.31 4.64 9.40
C ALA A 44 6.57 5.16 10.11
N ASP A 45 7.23 6.18 9.56
CA ASP A 45 8.45 6.79 10.14
C ASP A 45 8.19 7.39 11.53
N LEU A 46 7.08 8.12 11.68
CA LEU A 46 6.67 8.66 12.98
C LEU A 46 6.42 7.55 14.00
N THR A 47 5.68 6.51 13.61
CA THR A 47 5.38 5.37 14.47
C THR A 47 6.65 4.63 14.87
N TRP A 48 7.54 4.36 13.92
CA TRP A 48 8.83 3.73 14.18
C TRP A 48 9.64 4.50 15.22
N LYS A 49 9.85 5.80 14.99
CA LYS A 49 10.60 6.67 15.90
C LYS A 49 9.96 6.72 17.29
N ALA A 50 8.64 6.90 17.34
CA ALA A 50 7.92 6.97 18.60
C ALA A 50 8.00 5.67 19.41
N THR A 51 7.77 4.52 18.76
CA THR A 51 7.75 3.21 19.43
C THR A 51 9.15 2.80 19.89
N VAL A 52 10.17 2.94 19.03
CA VAL A 52 11.56 2.61 19.41
C VAL A 52 12.06 3.48 20.57
N GLN A 53 11.66 4.75 20.65
CA GLN A 53 12.02 5.61 21.78
C GLN A 53 11.21 5.27 23.04
N ALA A 54 9.90 5.06 22.93
CA ALA A 54 9.05 4.69 24.05
C ALA A 54 9.51 3.37 24.72
N MET A 55 9.95 2.41 23.92
CA MET A 55 10.43 1.12 24.42
C MET A 55 11.81 1.18 25.13
N LYS A 56 12.43 2.34 25.22
CA LYS A 56 13.62 2.58 26.06
C LYS A 56 13.26 2.99 27.48
N LEU A 57 11.97 3.29 27.74
CA LEU A 57 11.51 3.68 29.07
C LEU A 57 11.51 2.49 30.01
N PRO A 58 11.80 2.71 31.34
CA PRO A 58 11.77 1.66 32.34
C PRO A 58 10.44 0.89 32.33
N GLY A 59 10.51 -0.43 32.34
CA GLY A 59 9.34 -1.32 32.30
C GLY A 59 8.82 -1.67 30.91
N LEU A 60 9.31 -1.04 29.86
CA LEU A 60 8.95 -1.35 28.47
C LEU A 60 10.04 -2.11 27.69
N GLU A 61 11.19 -2.39 28.32
CA GLU A 61 12.32 -3.05 27.67
C GLU A 61 11.94 -4.41 27.06
N SER A 62 11.06 -5.14 27.75
CA SER A 62 10.58 -6.45 27.28
C SER A 62 9.68 -6.38 26.04
N TRP A 63 9.24 -5.18 25.64
CA TRP A 63 8.47 -4.94 24.44
C TRP A 63 9.34 -4.56 23.23
N ARG A 64 10.61 -4.28 23.48
CA ARG A 64 11.53 -3.90 22.41
C ARG A 64 12.09 -5.14 21.73
N ARG A 65 12.04 -5.17 20.42
CA ARG A 65 12.73 -6.16 19.59
C ARG A 65 14.25 -6.00 19.76
N PRO A 66 15.05 -7.07 19.71
CA PRO A 66 16.51 -6.97 19.71
C PRO A 66 17.03 -5.98 18.68
N GLN A 67 18.12 -5.27 19.00
CA GLN A 67 18.62 -4.20 18.12
C GLN A 67 19.02 -4.72 16.74
N GLU A 68 19.60 -5.91 16.65
CA GLU A 68 19.98 -6.56 15.39
C GLU A 68 18.77 -6.76 14.47
N GLU A 69 17.64 -7.23 15.01
CA GLU A 69 16.39 -7.41 14.26
C GLU A 69 15.76 -6.07 13.85
N LEU A 70 15.86 -5.03 14.69
CA LEU A 70 15.40 -3.69 14.33
C LEU A 70 16.24 -3.12 13.17
N ASP A 71 17.53 -3.34 13.18
CA ASP A 71 18.45 -2.89 12.12
C ASP A 71 18.20 -3.67 10.83
N GLU A 72 17.88 -4.97 10.92
CA GLU A 72 17.49 -5.79 9.78
C GLU A 72 16.17 -5.32 9.18
N ASN A 73 15.14 -5.10 10.00
CA ASN A 73 13.86 -4.56 9.54
C ASN A 73 14.00 -3.19 8.87
N SER A 74 14.86 -2.33 9.44
CA SER A 74 15.14 -1.01 8.86
C SER A 74 15.84 -1.12 7.50
N ARG A 75 16.80 -2.06 7.36
CA ARG A 75 17.46 -2.32 6.07
C ARG A 75 16.49 -2.91 5.04
N ALA A 76 15.64 -3.85 5.45
CA ALA A 76 14.61 -4.42 4.57
C ALA A 76 13.66 -3.35 4.05
N ALA A 77 13.16 -2.46 4.92
CA ALA A 77 12.33 -1.33 4.52
C ALA A 77 13.05 -0.37 3.57
N ALA A 78 14.34 -0.12 3.80
CA ALA A 78 15.14 0.72 2.89
C ALA A 78 15.33 0.09 1.52
N LEU A 79 15.46 -1.24 1.44
CA LEU A 79 15.54 -1.97 0.17
C LEU A 79 14.20 -1.94 -0.59
N GLU A 80 13.06 -2.09 0.09
CA GLU A 80 11.75 -1.93 -0.54
C GLU A 80 11.63 -0.55 -1.22
N TRP A 81 12.11 0.50 -0.57
CA TRP A 81 12.06 1.86 -1.15
C TRP A 81 12.91 2.02 -2.41
N VAL A 82 13.95 1.22 -2.58
CA VAL A 82 14.80 1.24 -3.79
C VAL A 82 14.15 0.50 -4.95
N VAL A 83 13.35 -0.55 -4.65
CA VAL A 83 12.68 -1.35 -5.67
C VAL A 83 11.26 -0.86 -5.99
N ASP A 84 10.70 0.03 -5.16
CA ASP A 84 9.45 0.74 -5.44
C ASP A 84 9.72 1.93 -6.37
N LEU A 85 9.79 1.64 -7.67
CA LEU A 85 10.21 2.61 -8.69
C LEU A 85 9.15 3.68 -8.97
N HIS A 86 7.87 3.35 -8.76
CA HIS A 86 6.76 4.21 -9.14
C HIS A 86 5.71 4.34 -8.04
N THR A 87 5.07 5.50 -8.01
CA THR A 87 3.76 5.73 -7.42
C THR A 87 2.86 6.32 -8.50
N PHE A 88 1.57 6.11 -8.40
CA PHE A 88 0.65 6.43 -9.48
C PHE A 88 -0.36 7.52 -9.11
N ASP A 89 -0.56 8.47 -10.00
CA ASP A 89 -1.83 9.18 -10.06
C ASP A 89 -2.83 8.32 -10.84
N PRO A 90 -4.06 8.12 -10.35
CA PRO A 90 -5.06 7.29 -11.02
C PRO A 90 -5.36 7.70 -12.46
N ALA A 91 -5.38 9.01 -12.76
CA ALA A 91 -5.65 9.51 -14.09
C ALA A 91 -4.47 9.27 -15.06
N ASP A 92 -3.24 9.37 -14.55
CA ASP A 92 -2.06 9.09 -15.37
C ASP A 92 -1.92 7.60 -15.64
N LEU A 93 -2.25 6.74 -14.66
CA LEU A 93 -2.29 5.30 -14.85
C LEU A 93 -3.35 4.89 -15.91
N GLU A 94 -4.52 5.54 -15.92
CA GLU A 94 -5.52 5.36 -16.98
C GLU A 94 -4.97 5.75 -18.36
N LYS A 95 -4.26 6.88 -18.46
CA LYS A 95 -3.62 7.32 -19.72
C LYS A 95 -2.57 6.31 -20.19
N MET A 96 -1.69 5.82 -19.30
CA MET A 96 -0.69 4.82 -19.63
C MET A 96 -1.33 3.55 -20.22
N ALA A 97 -2.41 3.07 -19.62
CA ALA A 97 -3.12 1.90 -20.12
C ALA A 97 -3.81 2.16 -21.46
N ALA A 98 -4.39 3.34 -21.66
CA ALA A 98 -4.96 3.73 -22.94
C ALA A 98 -3.90 3.86 -24.03
N ASN A 99 -2.74 4.46 -23.74
CA ASN A 99 -1.60 4.56 -24.65
C ASN A 99 -1.04 3.17 -25.01
N ALA A 100 -1.09 2.22 -24.09
CA ALA A 100 -0.72 0.83 -24.35
C ALA A 100 -1.70 0.11 -25.29
N GLY A 101 -2.89 0.69 -25.55
CA GLY A 101 -3.92 0.16 -26.45
C GLY A 101 -5.11 -0.49 -25.73
N ALA A 102 -5.25 -0.34 -24.42
CA ALA A 102 -6.41 -0.82 -23.70
C ALA A 102 -7.65 0.07 -23.97
N VAL A 103 -8.82 -0.55 -23.97
CA VAL A 103 -10.11 0.16 -24.01
C VAL A 103 -10.89 -0.09 -22.71
N ALA A 104 -11.94 0.72 -22.48
CA ALA A 104 -12.76 0.67 -21.27
C ALA A 104 -11.93 0.69 -19.97
N VAL A 105 -10.85 1.46 -19.97
CA VAL A 105 -9.95 1.63 -18.83
C VAL A 105 -10.69 2.33 -17.70
N ARG A 106 -10.53 1.82 -16.48
CA ARG A 106 -11.11 2.40 -15.27
C ARG A 106 -10.19 2.16 -14.09
N THR A 107 -10.10 3.15 -13.20
CA THR A 107 -9.46 3.02 -11.89
C THR A 107 -10.49 3.06 -10.76
N ALA A 108 -10.19 2.30 -9.72
CA ALA A 108 -10.81 2.40 -8.40
C ALA A 108 -9.71 2.56 -7.36
N SER A 109 -9.99 3.25 -6.27
CA SER A 109 -9.02 3.48 -5.20
C SER A 109 -9.54 2.95 -3.89
N GLU A 110 -8.66 2.42 -3.04
CA GLU A 110 -8.97 1.73 -1.80
C GLU A 110 -8.01 2.18 -0.70
N GLU A 111 -8.46 2.05 0.55
CA GLU A 111 -7.64 2.29 1.75
C GLU A 111 -7.18 3.74 1.91
N PHE A 112 -8.08 4.62 2.34
CA PHE A 112 -7.74 5.97 2.80
C PHE A 112 -7.48 5.98 4.30
N THR A 113 -8.54 5.96 5.13
CA THR A 113 -8.39 5.91 6.58
C THR A 113 -7.96 4.53 7.08
N ALA A 114 -8.29 3.48 6.35
CA ALA A 114 -7.80 2.13 6.62
C ALA A 114 -6.27 2.04 6.52
N ALA A 115 -5.65 2.68 5.52
CA ALA A 115 -4.20 2.76 5.41
C ALA A 115 -3.57 3.62 6.52
N MET A 116 -4.24 4.70 6.94
CA MET A 116 -3.79 5.55 8.06
C MET A 116 -3.71 4.78 9.38
N LEU A 117 -4.54 3.76 9.58
CA LEU A 117 -4.42 2.81 10.69
C LEU A 117 -3.42 1.70 10.37
N GLY A 118 -3.49 1.13 9.18
CA GLY A 118 -2.74 -0.07 8.80
C GLY A 118 -1.23 0.14 8.86
N TRP A 119 -0.72 1.24 8.36
CA TRP A 119 0.71 1.54 8.36
C TRP A 119 1.29 1.70 9.78
N PRO A 120 0.70 2.50 10.70
CA PRO A 120 1.12 2.52 12.09
C PRO A 120 1.05 1.15 12.78
N VAL A 121 -0.01 0.39 12.56
CA VAL A 121 -0.17 -0.96 13.15
C VAL A 121 0.97 -1.88 12.69
N ARG A 122 1.20 -2.03 11.39
CA ARG A 122 2.28 -2.86 10.83
C ARG A 122 3.66 -2.40 11.30
N THR A 123 3.89 -1.08 11.35
CA THR A 123 5.16 -0.53 11.82
C THR A 123 5.36 -0.81 13.30
N PHE A 124 4.33 -0.65 14.13
CA PHE A 124 4.41 -1.01 15.55
C PHE A 124 4.72 -2.51 15.72
N GLU A 125 4.03 -3.38 14.99
CA GLU A 125 4.28 -4.83 15.01
C GLU A 125 5.73 -5.19 14.67
N SER A 126 6.37 -4.45 13.75
CA SER A 126 7.76 -4.67 13.38
C SER A 126 8.76 -4.26 14.48
N THR A 127 8.36 -3.45 15.46
CA THR A 127 9.19 -3.04 16.60
C THR A 127 9.08 -3.95 17.81
N VAL A 128 8.05 -4.80 17.85
CA VAL A 128 7.75 -5.69 18.98
C VAL A 128 8.24 -7.11 18.69
N PRO A 129 8.76 -7.86 19.69
CA PRO A 129 9.18 -9.25 19.50
C PRO A 129 8.04 -10.14 19.00
N PRO A 130 8.31 -11.09 18.09
CA PRO A 130 7.31 -12.05 17.62
C PRO A 130 6.60 -12.77 18.78
N GLY A 131 5.29 -12.91 18.67
CA GLY A 131 4.48 -13.57 19.68
C GLY A 131 4.13 -12.72 20.92
N LYS A 132 4.70 -11.52 21.06
CA LYS A 132 4.37 -10.59 22.17
C LYS A 132 2.95 -10.04 22.06
N LEU A 133 2.51 -9.78 20.84
CA LEU A 133 1.16 -9.34 20.55
C LEU A 133 0.24 -10.55 20.39
N GLY A 134 -0.76 -10.64 21.27
CA GLY A 134 -1.68 -11.77 21.29
C GLY A 134 -2.84 -11.64 20.29
N TRP A 135 -3.71 -12.64 20.29
CA TRP A 135 -4.89 -12.69 19.42
C TRP A 135 -5.83 -11.47 19.54
N GLY A 136 -5.89 -10.85 20.73
CA GLY A 136 -6.65 -9.62 20.94
C GLY A 136 -6.18 -8.46 20.07
N TRP A 137 -4.85 -8.32 19.92
CA TRP A 137 -4.26 -7.33 19.02
C TRP A 137 -4.60 -7.61 17.55
N ALA A 138 -4.43 -8.85 17.10
CA ALA A 138 -4.77 -9.22 15.72
C ALA A 138 -6.25 -8.93 15.39
N LYS A 139 -7.16 -9.22 16.32
CA LYS A 139 -8.58 -8.85 16.19
C LYS A 139 -8.79 -7.35 16.13
N PHE A 140 -8.12 -6.58 16.98
CA PHE A 140 -8.18 -5.11 16.96
C PHE A 140 -7.72 -4.56 15.63
N ALA A 141 -6.55 -4.98 15.15
CA ALA A 141 -5.99 -4.54 13.89
C ALA A 141 -6.90 -4.86 12.70
N PHE A 142 -7.38 -6.11 12.62
CA PHE A 142 -8.27 -6.56 11.55
C PHE A 142 -9.63 -5.87 11.59
N ASN A 143 -10.28 -5.79 12.77
CA ASN A 143 -11.59 -5.15 12.87
C ASN A 143 -11.51 -3.64 12.66
N GLY A 144 -10.44 -2.99 13.12
CA GLY A 144 -10.17 -1.60 12.88
C GLY A 144 -10.00 -1.30 11.39
N TRP A 145 -9.14 -2.08 10.72
CA TRP A 145 -8.98 -1.99 9.27
C TRP A 145 -10.31 -2.19 8.53
N LYS A 146 -11.06 -3.25 8.87
CA LYS A 146 -12.35 -3.54 8.25
C LYS A 146 -13.39 -2.42 8.44
N ALA A 147 -13.47 -1.87 9.66
CA ALA A 147 -14.39 -0.77 9.94
C ALA A 147 -14.03 0.50 9.16
N LEU A 148 -12.73 0.84 9.10
CA LEU A 148 -12.26 2.00 8.34
C LEU A 148 -12.38 1.78 6.83
N SER A 149 -12.14 0.59 6.32
CA SER A 149 -12.40 0.25 4.91
C SER A 149 -13.88 0.43 4.56
N TRP A 150 -14.78 0.06 5.47
CA TRP A 150 -16.21 0.33 5.26
C TRP A 150 -16.51 1.84 5.23
N VAL A 151 -15.89 2.63 6.10
CA VAL A 151 -16.02 4.11 6.08
C VAL A 151 -15.44 4.69 4.80
N ASP A 152 -14.29 4.20 4.37
CA ASP A 152 -13.64 4.62 3.12
C ASP A 152 -14.56 4.38 1.91
N GLU A 153 -15.21 3.22 1.85
CA GLU A 153 -16.11 2.85 0.76
C GLU A 153 -17.47 3.57 0.81
N ASN A 154 -18.01 3.84 1.97
CA ASN A 154 -19.38 4.34 2.09
C ASN A 154 -19.48 5.85 2.37
N VAL A 155 -18.40 6.45 2.86
CA VAL A 155 -18.36 7.89 3.21
C VAL A 155 -17.30 8.60 2.37
N TRP A 156 -16.03 8.24 2.53
CA TRP A 156 -14.92 8.99 1.97
C TRP A 156 -14.84 8.91 0.44
N ARG A 157 -15.26 7.82 -0.18
CA ARG A 157 -15.26 7.68 -1.65
C ARG A 157 -16.07 8.76 -2.38
N HIS A 158 -16.99 9.44 -1.68
CA HIS A 158 -17.86 10.46 -2.27
C HIS A 158 -17.28 11.88 -2.17
N VAL A 159 -16.27 12.09 -1.31
CA VAL A 159 -15.72 13.42 -1.00
C VAL A 159 -14.20 13.51 -1.13
N VAL A 160 -13.49 12.38 -0.98
CA VAL A 160 -12.03 12.33 -1.06
C VAL A 160 -11.61 12.01 -2.50
N PRO A 161 -10.67 12.78 -3.09
CA PRO A 161 -10.13 12.48 -4.42
C PRO A 161 -9.49 11.09 -4.47
N LYS A 162 -9.66 10.37 -5.58
CA LYS A 162 -9.10 9.02 -5.78
C LYS A 162 -7.59 8.92 -5.51
N GLY A 163 -6.83 9.92 -5.91
CA GLY A 163 -5.38 9.96 -5.72
C GLY A 163 -4.92 10.10 -4.27
N TRP A 164 -5.83 10.33 -3.31
CA TRP A 164 -5.51 10.42 -1.87
C TRP A 164 -5.62 9.07 -1.15
N TYR A 165 -6.24 8.08 -1.77
CA TYR A 165 -6.27 6.72 -1.25
C TYR A 165 -4.88 6.09 -1.38
N TYR A 166 -4.56 5.14 -0.52
CA TYR A 166 -3.25 4.50 -0.54
C TYR A 166 -3.07 3.59 -1.76
N ASN A 167 -4.08 2.81 -2.08
CA ASN A 167 -4.04 1.89 -3.20
C ASN A 167 -4.91 2.36 -4.37
N VAL A 168 -4.42 2.13 -5.58
CA VAL A 168 -5.21 2.21 -6.81
C VAL A 168 -5.24 0.84 -7.50
N MET A 169 -6.43 0.50 -7.99
CA MET A 169 -6.66 -0.63 -8.87
C MET A 169 -6.98 -0.10 -10.27
N ILE A 170 -6.43 -0.74 -11.30
CA ILE A 170 -6.74 -0.44 -12.69
C ILE A 170 -7.25 -1.69 -13.39
N THR A 171 -8.24 -1.52 -14.25
CA THR A 171 -8.75 -2.56 -15.16
C THR A 171 -8.90 -1.98 -16.56
N GLY A 172 -8.71 -2.83 -17.55
CA GLY A 172 -8.93 -2.49 -18.95
C GLY A 172 -9.19 -3.73 -19.78
N ILE A 173 -9.58 -3.53 -21.03
CA ILE A 173 -9.94 -4.62 -21.97
C ILE A 173 -9.03 -4.51 -23.20
N LYS A 174 -8.55 -5.67 -23.69
CA LYS A 174 -7.94 -5.75 -25.00
C LYS A 174 -9.01 -5.55 -26.08
N PRO A 175 -8.84 -4.66 -27.06
CA PRO A 175 -9.73 -4.56 -28.21
C PRO A 175 -9.96 -5.90 -28.92
N SER A 176 -11.14 -6.02 -29.58
CA SER A 176 -11.49 -7.18 -30.40
C SER A 176 -10.68 -7.27 -31.66
#